data_6f0c2e200b9b22a772284634d98481c5
#
_entry.id   6f0c2e200b9b22a772284634d98481c5
#
_cell.length_a   1.000
_cell.length_b   1.000
_cell.length_c   1.000
_cell.angle_alpha   90.00
_cell.angle_beta   90.00
_cell.angle_gamma   90.00
#
_symmetry.space_group_name_H-M   'P 1'
#
loop_
_entity.id
_entity.type
_entity.pdbx_description
1 polymer ?
#
loop_
_entity_poly.entity_id
_entity_poly.type
_entity_poly.pdbx_seq_one_letter_code
_entity_poly.pdbx_strand_id
1 'polypeptide(L)'
;MKLSKKGEYALRSLINLGIAAEMKRKLVQVSELAESEQLPVKFLEQILQALKEAGIVESQRGKFGGYRLGRPANTIFIGEVVRLIDGPLAPIGCVSQTAYEPCTCPDEAHCGLRMLMVDVRNAIAGILDRYTLADVVEITLRKMRRDSISLPFSAQVAGARPRARVPARLAREQLALRVRSTRKGRTSPTEGVLHHILGEYSI
;
A
#
# COMPACT_ATOMS: atom_id res chain seq x y z
N MET A 1 -7.06 15.15 -1.00
CA MET A 1 -6.80 14.06 -0.04
C MET A 1 -5.33 13.67 -0.14
N LYS A 2 -4.63 13.52 0.96
CA LYS A 2 -3.25 13.00 1.02
C LYS A 2 -3.29 11.75 1.86
N LEU A 3 -2.77 10.64 1.35
CA LEU A 3 -2.64 9.41 2.14
C LEU A 3 -1.72 9.67 3.33
N SER A 4 -2.11 9.26 4.53
CA SER A 4 -1.25 9.38 5.71
C SER A 4 -0.07 8.41 5.59
N LYS A 5 0.99 8.67 6.35
CA LYS A 5 2.12 7.71 6.43
C LYS A 5 1.66 6.36 6.98
N LYS A 6 0.68 6.35 7.89
CA LYS A 6 0.08 5.13 8.42
C LYS A 6 -0.66 4.36 7.32
N GLY A 7 -1.47 5.03 6.49
CA GLY A 7 -2.16 4.45 5.34
C GLY A 7 -1.20 3.92 4.27
N GLU A 8 -0.16 4.71 3.92
CA GLU A 8 0.88 4.28 3.00
C GLU A 8 1.54 2.96 3.46
N TYR A 9 1.95 2.90 4.72
CA TYR A 9 2.62 1.72 5.26
C TYR A 9 1.69 0.53 5.45
N ALA A 10 0.40 0.76 5.76
CA ALA A 10 -0.60 -0.30 5.80
C ALA A 10 -0.74 -0.99 4.44
N LEU A 11 -0.89 -0.21 3.37
CA LEU A 11 -0.99 -0.75 2.01
C LEU A 11 0.29 -1.48 1.60
N ARG A 12 1.47 -0.93 1.86
CA ARG A 12 2.75 -1.57 1.55
C ARG A 12 2.91 -2.90 2.29
N SER A 13 2.56 -2.94 3.58
CA SER A 13 2.60 -4.16 4.38
C SER A 13 1.64 -5.23 3.84
N LEU A 14 0.43 -4.84 3.43
CA LEU A 14 -0.53 -5.77 2.83
C LEU A 14 -0.04 -6.30 1.49
N ILE A 15 0.58 -5.47 0.64
CA ILE A 15 1.19 -5.90 -0.62
C ILE A 15 2.27 -6.96 -0.34
N ASN A 16 3.14 -6.75 0.65
CA ASN A 16 4.16 -7.72 1.03
C ASN A 16 3.57 -9.02 1.59
N LEU A 17 2.51 -8.95 2.41
CA LEU A 17 1.79 -10.15 2.85
C LEU A 17 1.12 -10.88 1.69
N GLY A 18 0.58 -10.15 0.72
CA GLY A 18 0.02 -10.71 -0.51
C GLY A 18 1.09 -11.42 -1.35
N ILE A 19 2.26 -10.80 -1.55
CA ILE A 19 3.40 -11.42 -2.23
C ILE A 19 3.86 -12.69 -1.49
N ALA A 20 3.92 -12.66 -0.16
CA ALA A 20 4.28 -13.82 0.64
C ALA A 20 3.26 -14.96 0.48
N ALA A 21 1.97 -14.65 0.39
CA ALA A 21 0.91 -15.63 0.12
C ALA A 21 1.07 -16.28 -1.26
N GLU A 22 1.38 -15.50 -2.32
CA GLU A 22 1.68 -16.02 -3.67
C GLU A 22 2.93 -16.93 -3.66
N MET A 23 3.90 -16.63 -2.81
CA MET A 23 5.08 -17.48 -2.57
C MET A 23 4.78 -18.70 -1.68
N LYS A 24 3.52 -18.95 -1.31
CA LYS A 24 3.08 -20.04 -0.42
C LYS A 24 3.70 -19.99 0.97
N ARG A 25 4.12 -18.80 1.43
CA ARG A 25 4.54 -18.61 2.81
C ARG A 25 3.33 -18.55 3.73
N LYS A 26 3.36 -19.36 4.77
CA LYS A 26 2.25 -19.44 5.74
C LYS A 26 2.16 -18.21 6.63
N LEU A 27 3.30 -17.67 7.06
CA LEU A 27 3.42 -16.55 7.98
C LEU A 27 4.65 -15.70 7.65
N VAL A 28 4.59 -14.41 7.91
CA VAL A 28 5.70 -13.46 7.85
C VAL A 28 5.89 -12.85 9.23
N GLN A 29 7.10 -12.90 9.77
CA GLN A 29 7.39 -12.28 11.06
C GLN A 29 7.34 -10.77 10.96
N VAL A 30 6.90 -10.08 12.04
CA VAL A 30 6.83 -8.62 12.06
C VAL A 30 8.21 -7.98 11.85
N SER A 31 9.26 -8.61 12.35
CA SER A 31 10.65 -8.15 12.15
C SER A 31 11.07 -8.18 10.69
N GLU A 32 10.71 -9.24 9.96
CA GLU A 32 10.99 -9.37 8.53
C GLU A 32 10.23 -8.31 7.71
N LEU A 33 8.95 -8.11 8.05
CA LEU A 33 8.11 -7.11 7.41
C LEU A 33 8.62 -5.70 7.70
N ALA A 34 9.03 -5.42 8.94
CA ALA A 34 9.62 -4.16 9.35
C ALA A 34 10.96 -3.88 8.65
N GLU A 35 11.80 -4.90 8.47
CA GLU A 35 13.06 -4.78 7.75
C GLU A 35 12.83 -4.52 6.25
N SER A 36 11.90 -5.25 5.62
CA SER A 36 11.56 -5.06 4.20
C SER A 36 11.01 -3.66 3.92
N GLU A 37 10.26 -3.09 4.87
CA GLU A 37 9.65 -1.77 4.75
C GLU A 37 10.50 -0.64 5.32
N GLN A 38 11.61 -0.98 6.01
CA GLN A 38 12.48 -0.03 6.72
C GLN A 38 11.71 0.80 7.77
N LEU A 39 10.84 0.13 8.53
CA LEU A 39 9.97 0.74 9.54
C LEU A 39 10.34 0.29 10.95
N PRO A 40 10.09 1.14 11.97
CA PRO A 40 10.15 0.70 13.35
C PRO A 40 9.10 -0.38 13.63
N VAL A 41 9.52 -1.50 14.25
CA VAL A 41 8.66 -2.65 14.56
C VAL A 41 7.39 -2.22 15.30
N LYS A 42 7.54 -1.39 16.36
CA LYS A 42 6.40 -0.93 17.17
C LYS A 42 5.35 -0.17 16.36
N PHE A 43 5.78 0.64 15.38
CA PHE A 43 4.85 1.38 14.53
C PHE A 43 4.11 0.43 13.58
N LEU A 44 4.81 -0.55 13.03
CA LEU A 44 4.21 -1.57 12.18
C LEU A 44 3.22 -2.45 12.95
N GLU A 45 3.53 -2.82 14.20
CA GLU A 45 2.61 -3.56 15.07
C GLU A 45 1.27 -2.84 15.27
N GLN A 46 1.28 -1.51 15.46
CA GLN A 46 0.05 -0.71 15.58
C GLN A 46 -0.79 -0.75 14.29
N ILE A 47 -0.15 -0.71 13.13
CA ILE A 47 -0.82 -0.83 11.83
C ILE A 47 -1.43 -2.21 11.68
N LEU A 48 -0.65 -3.25 11.93
CA LEU A 48 -1.09 -4.64 11.81
C LEU A 48 -2.19 -4.99 12.81
N GLN A 49 -2.19 -4.36 13.99
CA GLN A 49 -3.26 -4.53 14.96
C GLN A 49 -4.59 -3.96 14.43
N ALA A 50 -4.59 -2.75 13.86
CA ALA A 50 -5.79 -2.18 13.26
C ALA A 50 -6.33 -3.04 12.09
N LEU A 51 -5.43 -3.53 11.23
CA LEU A 51 -5.78 -4.43 10.12
C LEU A 51 -6.33 -5.78 10.62
N LYS A 52 -5.83 -6.27 11.75
CA LYS A 52 -6.30 -7.51 12.38
C LYS A 52 -7.68 -7.35 12.97
N GLU A 53 -7.96 -6.25 13.65
CA GLU A 53 -9.28 -5.94 14.22
C GLU A 53 -10.35 -5.87 13.13
N ALA A 54 -9.98 -5.42 11.93
CA ALA A 54 -10.85 -5.42 10.75
C ALA A 54 -10.89 -6.77 9.99
N GLY A 55 -10.20 -7.82 10.47
CA GLY A 55 -10.17 -9.13 9.81
C GLY A 55 -9.41 -9.18 8.48
N ILE A 56 -8.64 -8.13 8.16
CA ILE A 56 -7.85 -8.06 6.93
C ILE A 56 -6.58 -8.92 7.06
N VAL A 57 -6.00 -8.95 8.26
CA VAL A 57 -4.86 -9.81 8.59
C VAL A 57 -5.15 -10.69 9.81
N GLU A 58 -4.46 -11.80 9.88
CA GLU A 58 -4.43 -12.68 11.04
C GLU A 58 -3.02 -12.77 11.62
N SER A 59 -2.92 -13.01 12.93
CA SER A 59 -1.64 -13.21 13.61
C SER A 59 -1.62 -14.54 14.34
N GLN A 60 -0.48 -15.22 14.28
CA GLN A 60 -0.19 -16.39 15.09
C GLN A 60 0.92 -16.06 16.09
N ARG A 61 0.71 -16.40 17.37
CA ARG A 61 1.69 -16.18 18.44
C ARG A 61 2.75 -17.29 18.47
N GLY A 62 3.91 -17.00 19.05
CA GLY A 62 4.96 -17.96 19.32
C GLY A 62 6.26 -17.69 18.53
N LYS A 63 7.29 -18.52 18.79
CA LYS A 63 8.62 -18.38 18.18
C LYS A 63 8.60 -18.43 16.64
N PHE A 64 7.66 -19.16 16.08
CA PHE A 64 7.43 -19.28 14.63
C PHE A 64 6.14 -18.57 14.21
N GLY A 65 5.67 -17.63 15.03
CA GLY A 65 4.50 -16.83 14.76
C GLY A 65 4.75 -15.75 13.71
N GLY A 66 3.72 -15.00 13.40
CA GLY A 66 3.78 -13.93 12.41
C GLY A 66 2.40 -13.52 11.94
N TYR A 67 2.36 -12.83 10.81
CA TYR A 67 1.15 -12.32 10.20
C TYR A 67 0.93 -12.95 8.83
N ARG A 68 -0.34 -13.06 8.46
CA ARG A 68 -0.81 -13.45 7.12
C ARG A 68 -2.07 -12.68 6.76
N LEU A 69 -2.49 -12.75 5.51
CA LEU A 69 -3.82 -12.26 5.14
C LEU A 69 -4.89 -13.08 5.87
N GLY A 70 -5.89 -12.41 6.43
CA GLY A 70 -7.03 -13.02 7.13
C GLY A 70 -8.10 -13.52 6.16
N ARG A 71 -8.10 -12.99 4.92
CA ARG A 71 -9.01 -13.37 3.85
C ARG A 71 -8.33 -13.29 2.49
N PRO A 72 -8.91 -13.87 1.42
CA PRO A 72 -8.31 -13.86 0.09
C PRO A 72 -8.03 -12.43 -0.42
N ALA A 73 -6.87 -12.23 -1.04
CA ALA A 73 -6.43 -10.91 -1.51
C ALA A 73 -7.40 -10.24 -2.52
N ASN A 74 -8.12 -11.05 -3.31
CA ASN A 74 -9.15 -10.57 -4.25
C ASN A 74 -10.45 -10.09 -3.57
N THR A 75 -10.59 -10.25 -2.25
CA THR A 75 -11.72 -9.74 -1.45
C THR A 75 -11.35 -8.52 -0.61
N ILE A 76 -10.09 -8.08 -0.67
CA ILE A 76 -9.59 -6.91 0.07
C ILE A 76 -9.49 -5.75 -0.93
N PHE A 77 -10.40 -4.78 -0.84
CA PHE A 77 -10.38 -3.60 -1.70
C PHE A 77 -9.47 -2.51 -1.14
N ILE A 78 -8.74 -1.83 -2.01
CA ILE A 78 -7.80 -0.77 -1.61
C ILE A 78 -8.53 0.38 -0.90
N GLY A 79 -9.72 0.75 -1.38
CA GLY A 79 -10.55 1.80 -0.77
C GLY A 79 -11.01 1.46 0.65
N GLU A 80 -11.29 0.19 0.94
CA GLU A 80 -11.60 -0.29 2.28
C GLU A 80 -10.43 -0.06 3.24
N VAL A 81 -9.23 -0.44 2.84
CA VAL A 81 -8.01 -0.27 3.65
C VAL A 81 -7.74 1.21 3.94
N VAL A 82 -7.90 2.06 2.92
CA VAL A 82 -7.69 3.52 3.07
C VAL A 82 -8.71 4.11 4.03
N ARG A 83 -10.00 3.74 3.90
CA ARG A 83 -11.04 4.23 4.83
C ARG A 83 -10.82 3.75 6.26
N LEU A 84 -10.34 2.54 6.45
CA LEU A 84 -10.05 1.97 7.76
C LEU A 84 -8.93 2.76 8.49
N ILE A 85 -7.89 3.14 7.77
CA ILE A 85 -6.68 3.73 8.38
C ILE A 85 -6.73 5.26 8.40
N ASP A 86 -7.17 5.87 7.29
CA ASP A 86 -7.11 7.33 7.06
C ASP A 86 -8.49 8.00 7.18
N GLY A 87 -9.55 7.20 7.28
CA GLY A 87 -10.90 7.73 7.33
C GLY A 87 -11.50 8.01 5.95
N PRO A 88 -12.50 8.89 5.86
CA PRO A 88 -13.31 9.09 4.66
C PRO A 88 -12.50 9.51 3.44
N LEU A 89 -12.87 8.98 2.27
CA LEU A 89 -12.29 9.36 0.98
C LEU A 89 -12.87 10.70 0.47
N ALA A 90 -12.85 11.74 1.31
CA ALA A 90 -13.44 13.02 0.97
C ALA A 90 -12.39 14.14 1.02
N PRO A 91 -12.28 14.98 -0.03
CA PRO A 91 -11.36 16.12 -0.01
C PRO A 91 -11.75 17.19 1.02
N ILE A 92 -13.04 17.37 1.27
CA ILE A 92 -13.63 18.30 2.24
C ILE A 92 -14.80 17.63 2.96
N GLY A 93 -15.10 18.03 4.21
CA GLY A 93 -16.08 17.39 5.07
C GLY A 93 -17.50 17.34 4.50
N CYS A 94 -17.97 18.43 3.88
CA CYS A 94 -19.33 18.52 3.33
C CYS A 94 -19.61 17.65 2.11
N VAL A 95 -18.61 16.94 1.56
CA VAL A 95 -18.81 15.94 0.50
C VAL A 95 -18.59 14.51 0.97
N SER A 96 -18.29 14.31 2.27
CA SER A 96 -18.12 12.98 2.83
C SER A 96 -19.45 12.22 2.86
N GLN A 97 -19.44 10.95 2.47
CA GLN A 97 -20.60 10.06 2.56
C GLN A 97 -20.72 9.38 3.91
N THR A 98 -19.59 9.14 4.59
CA THR A 98 -19.55 8.35 5.82
C THR A 98 -19.31 9.19 7.06
N ALA A 99 -18.76 10.41 6.91
CA ALA A 99 -18.49 11.35 7.98
C ALA A 99 -18.72 12.77 7.45
N TYR A 100 -20.00 13.09 7.20
CA TYR A 100 -20.37 14.43 6.74
C TYR A 100 -20.10 15.45 7.84
N GLU A 101 -19.44 16.53 7.46
CA GLU A 101 -19.23 17.71 8.29
C GLU A 101 -19.78 18.95 7.56
N PRO A 102 -20.70 19.72 8.19
CA PRO A 102 -21.27 20.90 7.55
C PRO A 102 -20.16 21.93 7.27
N CYS A 103 -20.25 22.59 6.12
CA CYS A 103 -19.35 23.69 5.80
C CYS A 103 -19.86 25.01 6.40
N THR A 104 -18.99 26.03 6.40
CA THR A 104 -19.34 27.40 6.79
C THR A 104 -19.91 28.22 5.62
N CYS A 105 -20.19 27.58 4.48
CA CYS A 105 -20.73 28.25 3.30
C CYS A 105 -22.14 28.78 3.57
N PRO A 106 -22.47 30.00 3.13
CA PRO A 106 -23.81 30.57 3.32
C PRO A 106 -24.89 29.83 2.52
N ASP A 107 -24.51 29.16 1.43
CA ASP A 107 -25.41 28.35 0.61
C ASP A 107 -24.64 27.08 0.14
N GLU A 108 -24.87 25.99 0.84
CA GLU A 108 -24.26 24.70 0.51
C GLU A 108 -24.89 24.06 -0.74
N ALA A 109 -26.20 24.29 -0.94
CA ALA A 109 -26.94 23.65 -2.03
C ALA A 109 -26.48 24.13 -3.42
N HIS A 110 -26.11 25.41 -3.53
CA HIS A 110 -25.64 26.00 -4.79
C HIS A 110 -24.11 26.22 -4.82
N CYS A 111 -23.37 25.58 -3.93
CA CYS A 111 -21.92 25.72 -3.85
C CYS A 111 -21.21 24.97 -4.99
N GLY A 112 -20.70 25.73 -5.99
CA GLY A 112 -19.94 25.15 -7.11
C GLY A 112 -18.68 24.38 -6.67
N LEU A 113 -18.02 24.83 -5.58
CA LEU A 113 -16.89 24.09 -5.02
C LEU A 113 -17.32 22.70 -4.50
N ARG A 114 -18.47 22.63 -3.82
CA ARG A 114 -19.01 21.35 -3.35
C ARG A 114 -19.31 20.42 -4.51
N MET A 115 -19.93 20.92 -5.58
CA MET A 115 -20.23 20.11 -6.79
C MET A 115 -18.94 19.51 -7.38
N LEU A 116 -17.90 20.33 -7.57
CA LEU A 116 -16.60 19.87 -8.04
C LEU A 116 -15.98 18.83 -7.10
N MET A 117 -16.01 19.06 -5.78
CA MET A 117 -15.41 18.14 -4.82
C MET A 117 -16.19 16.82 -4.68
N VAL A 118 -17.48 16.80 -4.99
CA VAL A 118 -18.28 15.57 -5.13
C VAL A 118 -17.72 14.71 -6.28
N ASP A 119 -17.44 15.32 -7.43
CA ASP A 119 -16.88 14.60 -8.58
C ASP A 119 -15.48 14.05 -8.28
N VAL A 120 -14.62 14.86 -7.65
CA VAL A 120 -13.29 14.43 -7.23
C VAL A 120 -13.38 13.26 -6.24
N ARG A 121 -14.26 13.34 -5.23
CA ARG A 121 -14.50 12.22 -4.28
C ARG A 121 -14.95 10.97 -5.02
N ASN A 122 -15.92 11.09 -5.91
CA ASN A 122 -16.47 9.96 -6.67
C ASN A 122 -15.40 9.31 -7.55
N ALA A 123 -14.55 10.09 -8.20
CA ALA A 123 -13.43 9.59 -9.00
C ALA A 123 -12.42 8.83 -8.14
N ILE A 124 -12.02 9.40 -7.00
CA ILE A 124 -11.09 8.73 -6.07
C ILE A 124 -11.71 7.43 -5.54
N ALA A 125 -12.95 7.45 -5.05
CA ALA A 125 -13.64 6.27 -4.55
C ALA A 125 -13.80 5.21 -5.65
N GLY A 126 -14.23 5.60 -6.85
CA GLY A 126 -14.41 4.70 -7.99
C GLY A 126 -13.13 4.00 -8.42
N ILE A 127 -11.97 4.65 -8.29
CA ILE A 127 -10.67 4.02 -8.56
C ILE A 127 -10.30 3.07 -7.41
N LEU A 128 -10.31 3.54 -6.17
CA LEU A 128 -9.82 2.76 -5.03
C LEU A 128 -10.72 1.55 -4.71
N ASP A 129 -12.03 1.64 -4.98
CA ASP A 129 -12.99 0.56 -4.75
C ASP A 129 -13.04 -0.47 -5.90
N ARG A 130 -12.42 -0.16 -7.03
CA ARG A 130 -12.28 -1.10 -8.15
C ARG A 130 -11.13 -2.06 -7.95
N TYR A 131 -10.01 -1.58 -7.38
CA TYR A 131 -8.80 -2.38 -7.25
C TYR A 131 -8.79 -3.20 -5.96
N THR A 132 -8.52 -4.48 -6.11
CA THR A 132 -8.26 -5.40 -5.01
C THR A 132 -6.77 -5.45 -4.66
N LEU A 133 -6.45 -5.99 -3.50
CA LEU A 133 -5.07 -6.28 -3.12
C LEU A 133 -4.42 -7.28 -4.11
N ALA A 134 -5.19 -8.24 -4.62
CA ALA A 134 -4.70 -9.22 -5.60
C ALA A 134 -4.22 -8.53 -6.89
N ASP A 135 -4.98 -7.55 -7.40
CA ASP A 135 -4.59 -6.80 -8.61
C ASP A 135 -3.26 -6.07 -8.41
N VAL A 136 -3.11 -5.41 -7.26
CA VAL A 136 -1.88 -4.66 -6.95
C VAL A 136 -0.69 -5.59 -6.74
N VAL A 137 -0.88 -6.74 -6.10
CA VAL A 137 0.15 -7.76 -5.91
C VAL A 137 0.59 -8.35 -7.25
N GLU A 138 -0.36 -8.68 -8.13
CA GLU A 138 -0.05 -9.23 -9.45
C GLU A 138 0.80 -8.27 -10.29
N ILE A 139 0.40 -6.99 -10.33
CA ILE A 139 1.15 -5.95 -11.07
C ILE A 139 2.55 -5.78 -10.47
N THR A 140 2.65 -5.76 -9.14
CA THR A 140 3.94 -5.64 -8.45
C THR A 140 4.85 -6.82 -8.81
N LEU A 141 4.36 -8.04 -8.75
CA LEU A 141 5.11 -9.25 -9.11
C LEU A 141 5.51 -9.26 -10.59
N ARG A 142 4.61 -8.86 -11.48
CA ARG A 142 4.89 -8.75 -12.93
C ARG A 142 6.03 -7.76 -13.19
N LYS A 143 5.99 -6.59 -12.55
CA LYS A 143 7.02 -5.56 -12.65
C LYS A 143 8.36 -6.03 -12.07
N MET A 144 8.36 -6.66 -10.90
CA MET A 144 9.58 -7.21 -10.30
C MET A 144 10.24 -8.29 -11.18
N ARG A 145 9.45 -9.18 -11.79
CA ARG A 145 9.95 -10.20 -12.72
C ARG A 145 10.57 -9.56 -13.97
N ARG A 146 9.88 -8.59 -14.57
CA ARG A 146 10.37 -7.85 -15.74
C ARG A 146 11.71 -7.17 -15.46
N ASP A 147 11.86 -6.56 -14.30
CA ASP A 147 13.03 -5.78 -13.92
C ASP A 147 14.10 -6.65 -13.21
N SER A 148 13.91 -7.99 -13.18
CA SER A 148 14.81 -8.98 -12.52
C SER A 148 15.12 -8.64 -11.05
N ILE A 149 14.16 -8.06 -10.35
CA ILE A 149 14.28 -7.71 -8.92
C ILE A 149 13.96 -8.95 -8.07
N SER A 150 14.81 -9.24 -7.07
CA SER A 150 14.57 -10.32 -6.12
C SER A 150 13.29 -10.11 -5.35
N LEU A 151 12.46 -11.15 -5.26
CA LEU A 151 11.22 -11.10 -4.49
C LEU A 151 11.49 -10.88 -3.00
N PRO A 152 10.63 -10.15 -2.28
CA PRO A 152 10.69 -10.05 -0.83
C PRO A 152 10.67 -11.47 -0.23
N PHE A 153 11.40 -11.69 0.84
CA PHE A 153 11.44 -12.97 1.56
C PHE A 153 12.03 -14.18 0.80
N SER A 154 12.60 -14.00 -0.39
CA SER A 154 13.19 -15.10 -1.18
C SER A 154 14.42 -15.74 -0.53
N ALA A 155 15.20 -14.98 0.24
CA ALA A 155 16.42 -15.47 0.90
C ALA A 155 16.18 -16.56 1.96
N GLN A 156 14.97 -16.63 2.52
CA GLN A 156 14.64 -17.60 3.60
C GLN A 156 14.09 -18.92 3.07
N VAL A 157 13.59 -18.95 1.85
CA VAL A 157 13.17 -20.18 1.18
C VAL A 157 14.39 -21.08 0.86
N ALA A 158 15.57 -20.47 0.73
CA ALA A 158 16.82 -21.15 0.37
C ALA A 158 17.73 -21.50 1.56
N GLY A 159 17.28 -21.35 2.82
CA GLY A 159 18.10 -21.67 4.02
C GLY A 159 19.30 -20.73 4.24
N ALA A 160 19.31 -19.57 3.60
CA ALA A 160 20.42 -18.61 3.70
C ALA A 160 20.38 -17.85 5.04
N ARG A 161 21.52 -17.83 5.74
CA ARG A 161 21.74 -16.99 6.93
C ARG A 161 21.46 -15.50 6.61
N PRO A 162 20.89 -14.72 7.54
CA PRO A 162 20.64 -13.31 7.32
C PRO A 162 21.95 -12.59 6.97
N ARG A 163 21.96 -11.83 5.87
CA ARG A 163 23.09 -10.97 5.50
C ARG A 163 23.34 -9.97 6.62
N ALA A 164 24.61 -9.83 7.01
CA ALA A 164 25.05 -8.88 7.99
C ALA A 164 24.49 -7.46 7.68
N ARG A 165 24.04 -6.77 8.74
CA ARG A 165 23.53 -5.38 8.67
C ARG A 165 24.53 -4.52 7.90
N VAL A 166 24.10 -3.95 6.79
CA VAL A 166 24.84 -2.88 6.12
C VAL A 166 24.84 -1.69 7.06
N PRO A 167 26.02 -1.14 7.45
CA PRO A 167 26.09 0.03 8.33
C PRO A 167 25.30 1.18 7.73
N ALA A 168 24.56 1.92 8.54
CA ALA A 168 23.68 3.03 8.12
C ALA A 168 24.39 4.07 7.23
N ARG A 169 25.70 4.20 7.34
CA ARG A 169 26.56 5.07 6.52
C ARG A 169 26.62 4.61 5.05
N LEU A 170 26.80 3.31 4.81
CA LEU A 170 26.83 2.72 3.45
C LEU A 170 25.45 2.71 2.79
N ALA A 171 24.37 2.55 3.56
CA ALA A 171 23.00 2.64 3.04
C ALA A 171 22.68 4.05 2.52
N ARG A 172 23.18 5.10 3.17
CA ARG A 172 23.02 6.48 2.69
C ARG A 172 23.83 6.78 1.43
N GLU A 173 25.03 6.24 1.29
CA GLU A 173 25.85 6.39 0.06
C GLU A 173 25.24 5.61 -1.13
N GLN A 174 24.74 4.41 -0.89
CA GLN A 174 24.06 3.63 -1.94
C GLN A 174 22.74 4.27 -2.37
N LEU A 175 22.01 4.91 -1.44
CA LEU A 175 20.80 5.67 -1.75
C LEU A 175 21.15 6.91 -2.59
N ALA A 176 22.24 7.62 -2.26
CA ALA A 176 22.70 8.79 -3.01
C ALA A 176 23.17 8.43 -4.43
N LEU A 177 23.82 7.27 -4.60
CA LEU A 177 24.23 6.74 -5.90
C LEU A 177 23.02 6.30 -6.74
N ARG A 178 22.02 5.66 -6.15
CA ARG A 178 20.76 5.31 -6.83
C ARG A 178 20.00 6.56 -7.28
N VAL A 179 19.92 7.60 -6.46
CA VAL A 179 19.26 8.87 -6.81
C VAL A 179 20.00 9.58 -7.98
N ARG A 180 21.32 9.43 -8.08
CA ARG A 180 22.11 9.96 -9.23
C ARG A 180 21.91 9.14 -10.50
N SER A 181 21.77 7.83 -10.39
CA SER A 181 21.52 6.92 -11.52
C SER A 181 20.12 7.09 -12.13
N THR A 182 19.09 7.33 -11.29
CA THR A 182 17.69 7.55 -11.76
C THR A 182 17.48 8.92 -12.42
N ARG A 183 18.42 9.88 -12.27
CA ARG A 183 18.34 11.16 -12.99
C ARG A 183 18.64 11.06 -14.48
N LYS A 184 19.21 9.95 -14.98
CA LYS A 184 19.54 9.74 -16.39
C LYS A 184 18.50 8.95 -17.20
N GLY A 185 17.43 8.46 -16.54
CA GLY A 185 16.31 7.77 -17.19
C GLY A 185 14.99 8.34 -16.66
N ARG A 186 14.60 9.54 -17.10
CA ARG A 186 13.26 10.07 -16.87
C ARG A 186 12.29 9.31 -17.76
N THR A 187 11.70 8.22 -17.26
CA THR A 187 10.42 7.75 -17.73
C THR A 187 9.35 8.73 -17.23
N SER A 188 8.42 9.12 -18.13
CA SER A 188 7.43 10.16 -17.87
C SER A 188 6.52 9.80 -16.68
N PRO A 189 5.94 10.79 -15.96
CA PRO A 189 5.09 10.58 -14.78
C PRO A 189 3.74 9.89 -15.06
N THR A 190 3.48 9.44 -16.27
CA THR A 190 2.18 8.95 -16.75
C THR A 190 1.99 7.42 -16.66
N GLU A 191 2.98 6.66 -16.20
CA GLU A 191 2.82 5.22 -16.00
C GLU A 191 2.15 4.90 -14.64
N GLY A 192 0.87 5.20 -14.51
CA GLY A 192 0.03 4.71 -13.42
C GLY A 192 -0.38 3.25 -13.63
N VAL A 193 -0.86 2.61 -12.56
CA VAL A 193 -1.42 1.24 -12.55
C VAL A 193 -2.46 1.05 -13.66
N LEU A 194 -3.25 2.09 -13.96
CA LEU A 194 -4.22 2.15 -15.06
C LEU A 194 -3.59 1.88 -16.44
N HIS A 195 -2.40 2.43 -16.72
CA HIS A 195 -1.73 2.23 -18.01
C HIS A 195 -1.28 0.79 -18.23
N HIS A 196 -0.98 0.04 -17.15
CA HIS A 196 -0.56 -1.35 -17.25
C HIS A 196 -1.71 -2.36 -17.27
N ILE A 197 -2.90 -1.99 -16.77
CA ILE A 197 -4.08 -2.87 -16.75
C ILE A 197 -4.96 -2.66 -17.99
N LEU A 198 -5.04 -1.43 -18.48
CA LEU A 198 -5.92 -1.07 -19.59
C LEU A 198 -5.18 -1.02 -20.93
N GLY A 199 -4.02 -1.63 -21.05
CA GLY A 199 -3.22 -1.63 -22.27
C GLY A 199 -4.10 -1.61 -23.53
N GLU A 200 -4.31 -0.42 -24.14
CA GLU A 200 -5.21 -0.12 -25.26
C GLU A 200 -6.58 0.48 -24.87
N TYR A 201 -6.54 1.65 -24.21
CA TYR A 201 -7.56 2.64 -24.46
C TYR A 201 -6.86 3.94 -24.91
N SER A 202 -6.69 4.07 -26.22
CA SER A 202 -6.45 5.34 -26.87
C SER A 202 -7.67 6.24 -26.59
N ILE A 203 -7.44 7.40 -25.97
CA ILE A 203 -8.30 8.56 -26.07
C ILE A 203 -7.67 9.48 -27.12
#